data_69090c9464d3dcd05e357b6739f5b552
#
_entry.id   69090c9464d3dcd05e357b6739f5b552
#
_cell.length_a   1.000
_cell.length_b   1.000
_cell.length_c   1.000
_cell.angle_alpha   90.00
_cell.angle_beta   90.00
_cell.angle_gamma   90.00
#
_symmetry.space_group_name_H-M   'P 1'
#
loop_
_entity.id
_entity.type
_entity.pdbx_description
1 polymer ?
#
loop_
_entity_poly.entity_id
_entity_poly.type
_entity_poly.pdbx_seq_one_letter_code
_entity_poly.pdbx_strand_id
1 'polypeptide(L)'
;MVVRAGREFLAIPGPTNMPDEVLRAMHRPAIDIYAGSLIALTDRLLADLRWIFRTKGRTYIYIANGHGAWEAALTNVLSRGDRILVLESGRFALGWGDMAAKLGVEVEVLAGDARRAVRPAAVEARLRRDLKTAGKRRFKAVLVVQIDTASGVVNDLAAIGKAIEASGHDALYMVDAVASLACMPFEMDGWGIDVAMSGSQKGLMTPPGLSFIAAGKRARAAHKHADLRTPYWDWTAREGKIHYQKYAGTAPEHLMFGLGQAFEMIRAEGLDNIFRRHRLLAEAVRRAVAVWARGKALEFNITAPAERSDTVTTVLMAEGRDARPLRDYCNTKCGVVLGQGLGEMSGKAFRIAHMGHVNAPMVLGTLGVVECALAALGLPHRKGGVQAAIDWLGAQVEP
;
A
#
# COMPACT_ATOMS: atom_id res chain seq x y z
N MET A 1 28.90 -22.98 -4.64
CA MET A 1 29.43 -21.86 -3.83
C MET A 1 28.36 -20.79 -3.73
N VAL A 2 28.20 -20.15 -2.56
CA VAL A 2 27.19 -19.12 -2.31
C VAL A 2 27.86 -17.88 -1.72
N VAL A 3 27.33 -16.71 -2.00
CA VAL A 3 27.79 -15.41 -1.46
C VAL A 3 26.72 -14.79 -0.56
N ARG A 4 26.03 -15.64 0.22
CA ARG A 4 24.82 -15.31 0.96
C ARG A 4 25.07 -14.82 2.40
N ALA A 5 26.21 -15.14 2.98
CA ALA A 5 26.51 -14.76 4.36
C ALA A 5 26.48 -13.24 4.54
N GLY A 6 25.86 -12.77 5.63
CA GLY A 6 25.62 -11.37 5.90
C GLY A 6 24.13 -11.07 6.15
N ARG A 7 23.77 -9.79 6.18
CA ARG A 7 22.38 -9.36 6.42
C ARG A 7 21.53 -9.67 5.18
N GLU A 8 20.43 -10.41 5.37
CA GLU A 8 19.43 -10.63 4.33
C GLU A 8 18.71 -9.32 3.99
N PHE A 9 18.45 -9.10 2.70
CA PHE A 9 17.78 -7.90 2.24
C PHE A 9 16.41 -8.22 1.63
N LEU A 10 15.37 -7.55 2.16
CA LEU A 10 14.00 -7.71 1.69
C LEU A 10 13.67 -6.68 0.61
N ALA A 11 13.62 -7.12 -0.64
CA ALA A 11 13.11 -6.35 -1.77
C ALA A 11 11.66 -6.76 -2.12
N ILE A 12 10.86 -7.09 -1.09
CA ILE A 12 9.44 -7.47 -1.19
C ILE A 12 8.54 -6.29 -0.87
N PRO A 13 7.34 -6.20 -1.46
CA PRO A 13 6.40 -5.11 -1.18
C PRO A 13 5.65 -5.29 0.16
N GLY A 14 6.43 -5.48 1.22
CA GLY A 14 6.01 -5.63 2.61
C GLY A 14 5.95 -7.10 3.11
N PRO A 15 6.35 -7.29 4.39
CA PRO A 15 6.91 -6.26 5.26
C PRO A 15 8.21 -5.69 4.68
N THR A 16 8.43 -4.39 4.90
CA THR A 16 9.61 -3.67 4.43
C THR A 16 10.78 -3.81 5.41
N ASN A 17 11.98 -3.41 4.98
CA ASN A 17 13.11 -3.31 5.89
C ASN A 17 12.81 -2.32 7.01
N MET A 18 13.06 -2.73 8.24
CA MET A 18 12.87 -1.88 9.42
C MET A 18 14.17 -1.16 9.75
N PRO A 19 14.12 0.15 10.01
CA PRO A 19 15.27 0.90 10.53
C PRO A 19 15.73 0.38 11.89
N ASP A 20 17.03 0.43 12.14
CA ASP A 20 17.58 0.03 13.45
C ASP A 20 17.09 0.94 14.59
N GLU A 21 16.77 2.21 14.29
CA GLU A 21 16.16 3.17 15.22
C GLU A 21 14.79 2.70 15.68
N VAL A 22 13.96 2.21 14.76
CA VAL A 22 12.63 1.65 15.06
C VAL A 22 12.76 0.40 15.92
N LEU A 23 13.70 -0.50 15.59
CA LEU A 23 13.95 -1.70 16.38
C LEU A 23 14.41 -1.36 17.80
N ARG A 24 15.35 -0.41 17.95
CA ARG A 24 15.83 0.07 19.26
C ARG A 24 14.71 0.70 20.08
N ALA A 25 13.84 1.49 19.46
CA ALA A 25 12.70 2.09 20.14
C ALA A 25 11.73 1.06 20.72
N MET A 26 11.63 -0.10 20.09
CA MET A 26 10.78 -1.22 20.52
C MET A 26 11.45 -2.09 21.61
N HIS A 27 12.78 -2.08 21.70
CA HIS A 27 13.54 -2.91 22.63
C HIS A 27 13.60 -2.27 24.03
N ARG A 28 12.52 -2.40 24.79
CA ARG A 28 12.35 -1.80 26.13
C ARG A 28 11.36 -2.58 27.00
N PRO A 29 11.41 -2.46 28.33
CA PRO A 29 10.40 -3.04 29.21
C PRO A 29 8.99 -2.54 28.90
N ALA A 30 7.99 -3.36 29.20
CA ALA A 30 6.59 -2.96 29.21
C ALA A 30 6.34 -1.83 30.23
N ILE A 31 5.36 -0.99 29.92
CA ILE A 31 4.97 0.15 30.77
C ILE A 31 3.48 0.09 31.12
N ASP A 32 3.06 0.92 32.06
CA ASP A 32 1.65 1.07 32.39
C ASP A 32 0.85 1.55 31.16
N ILE A 33 -0.17 0.78 30.77
CA ILE A 33 -1.04 1.08 29.64
C ILE A 33 -2.24 1.97 30.00
N TYR A 34 -2.46 2.21 31.30
CA TYR A 34 -3.62 2.98 31.80
C TYR A 34 -3.27 4.41 32.17
N ALA A 35 -1.99 4.73 32.35
CA ALA A 35 -1.53 6.04 32.78
C ALA A 35 -0.17 6.41 32.14
N GLY A 36 0.22 7.67 32.31
CA GLY A 36 1.57 8.13 31.99
C GLY A 36 1.85 8.34 30.50
N SER A 37 3.05 8.00 30.08
CA SER A 37 3.62 8.38 28.79
C SER A 37 2.93 7.73 27.58
N LEU A 38 2.29 6.58 27.75
CA LEU A 38 1.60 5.88 26.66
C LEU A 38 0.35 6.64 26.18
N ILE A 39 -0.33 7.35 27.10
CA ILE A 39 -1.48 8.20 26.74
C ILE A 39 -1.02 9.33 25.83
N ALA A 40 0.04 10.05 26.23
CA ALA A 40 0.61 11.14 25.42
C ALA A 40 1.13 10.64 24.07
N LEU A 41 1.76 9.46 24.03
CA LEU A 41 2.19 8.83 22.80
C LEU A 41 1.01 8.53 21.87
N THR A 42 -0.09 7.96 22.40
CA THR A 42 -1.30 7.69 21.62
C THR A 42 -1.86 8.95 20.98
N ASP A 43 -1.98 10.03 21.74
CA ASP A 43 -2.53 11.30 21.23
C ASP A 43 -1.62 11.90 20.13
N ARG A 44 -0.30 11.80 20.32
CA ARG A 44 0.68 12.19 19.30
C ARG A 44 0.53 11.33 18.03
N LEU A 45 0.48 10.00 18.16
CA LEU A 45 0.33 9.11 17.01
C LEU A 45 -0.97 9.36 16.24
N LEU A 46 -2.07 9.62 16.93
CA LEU A 46 -3.34 9.99 16.27
C LEU A 46 -3.23 11.33 15.52
N ALA A 47 -2.47 12.28 16.05
CA ALA A 47 -2.18 13.55 15.37
C ALA A 47 -1.26 13.35 14.15
N ASP A 48 -0.22 12.52 14.28
CA ASP A 48 0.68 12.17 13.19
C ASP A 48 -0.04 11.44 12.06
N LEU A 49 -0.98 10.55 12.39
CA LEU A 49 -1.84 9.92 11.39
C LEU A 49 -2.70 10.94 10.65
N ARG A 50 -3.30 11.92 11.33
CA ARG A 50 -4.04 13.00 10.62
C ARG A 50 -3.12 13.78 9.67
N TRP A 51 -1.92 14.08 10.13
CA TRP A 51 -0.93 14.78 9.32
C TRP A 51 -0.54 13.99 8.07
N ILE A 52 -0.24 12.69 8.18
CA ILE A 52 0.22 11.88 7.05
C ILE A 52 -0.91 11.54 6.07
N PHE A 53 -2.14 11.37 6.55
CA PHE A 53 -3.32 11.21 5.70
C PHE A 53 -3.82 12.55 5.10
N ARG A 54 -3.27 13.69 5.53
CA ARG A 54 -3.72 15.02 5.10
C ARG A 54 -5.22 15.21 5.35
N THR A 55 -5.68 14.98 6.57
CA THR A 55 -7.09 15.06 6.92
C THR A 55 -7.36 15.80 8.23
N LYS A 56 -8.50 16.49 8.29
CA LYS A 56 -9.10 17.02 9.52
C LYS A 56 -10.06 16.01 10.18
N GLY A 57 -10.23 14.84 9.57
CA GLY A 57 -11.08 13.76 10.05
C GLY A 57 -10.57 13.09 11.32
N ARG A 58 -11.21 12.01 11.73
CA ARG A 58 -10.76 11.18 12.85
C ARG A 58 -9.83 10.08 12.36
N THR A 59 -8.88 9.72 13.19
CA THR A 59 -7.96 8.61 12.93
C THR A 59 -8.05 7.56 14.02
N TYR A 60 -7.88 6.30 13.64
CA TYR A 60 -7.99 5.14 14.52
C TYR A 60 -6.79 4.23 14.31
N ILE A 61 -6.30 3.63 15.40
CA ILE A 61 -5.22 2.64 15.41
C ILE A 61 -5.83 1.30 15.80
N TYR A 62 -5.56 0.26 14.99
CA TYR A 62 -6.00 -1.11 15.26
C TYR A 62 -4.79 -2.04 15.41
N ILE A 63 -4.92 -3.03 16.28
CA ILE A 63 -4.00 -4.16 16.36
C ILE A 63 -4.41 -5.13 15.25
N ALA A 64 -3.89 -4.89 14.05
CA ALA A 64 -4.26 -5.63 12.85
C ALA A 64 -3.24 -5.37 11.72
N ASN A 65 -3.43 -6.05 10.61
CA ASN A 65 -2.78 -5.74 9.33
C ASN A 65 -3.75 -5.01 8.39
N GLY A 66 -3.34 -4.78 7.12
CA GLY A 66 -4.18 -4.11 6.13
C GLY A 66 -5.54 -4.77 5.88
N HIS A 67 -5.63 -6.11 5.96
CA HIS A 67 -6.91 -6.82 5.80
C HIS A 67 -7.86 -6.52 6.98
N GLY A 68 -7.34 -6.42 8.20
CA GLY A 68 -8.15 -5.97 9.34
C GLY A 68 -8.64 -4.53 9.17
N ALA A 69 -7.83 -3.65 8.55
CA ALA A 69 -8.27 -2.30 8.21
C ALA A 69 -9.39 -2.30 7.15
N TRP A 70 -9.34 -3.20 6.17
CA TRP A 70 -10.43 -3.39 5.20
C TRP A 70 -11.75 -3.72 5.90
N GLU A 71 -11.73 -4.73 6.77
CA GLU A 71 -12.91 -5.16 7.51
C GLU A 71 -13.43 -4.02 8.41
N ALA A 72 -12.53 -3.37 9.16
CA ALA A 72 -12.88 -2.25 10.02
C ALA A 72 -13.50 -1.08 9.23
N ALA A 73 -12.99 -0.77 8.03
CA ALA A 73 -13.56 0.27 7.18
C ALA A 73 -14.97 -0.10 6.70
N LEU A 74 -15.17 -1.32 6.19
CA LEU A 74 -16.45 -1.79 5.69
C LEU A 74 -17.51 -1.83 6.80
N THR A 75 -17.18 -2.45 7.94
CA THR A 75 -18.14 -2.65 9.03
C THR A 75 -18.59 -1.37 9.71
N ASN A 76 -17.79 -0.32 9.63
CA ASN A 76 -18.13 0.97 10.23
C ASN A 76 -19.02 1.87 9.34
N VAL A 77 -19.19 1.58 8.05
CA VAL A 77 -19.93 2.48 7.16
C VAL A 77 -21.00 1.78 6.32
N LEU A 78 -21.07 0.45 6.36
CA LEU A 78 -22.01 -0.34 5.56
C LEU A 78 -22.97 -1.15 6.43
N SER A 79 -24.09 -1.52 5.81
CA SER A 79 -25.11 -2.42 6.34
C SER A 79 -25.26 -3.65 5.42
N ARG A 80 -25.86 -4.72 5.94
CA ARG A 80 -26.16 -5.91 5.13
C ARG A 80 -27.09 -5.55 3.98
N GLY A 81 -26.76 -6.04 2.79
CA GLY A 81 -27.51 -5.76 1.55
C GLY A 81 -27.20 -4.38 0.94
N ASP A 82 -26.33 -3.57 1.55
CA ASP A 82 -25.80 -2.40 0.87
C ASP A 82 -25.02 -2.81 -0.39
N ARG A 83 -25.03 -1.97 -1.42
CA ARG A 83 -24.30 -2.20 -2.67
C ARG A 83 -23.07 -1.32 -2.72
N ILE A 84 -21.98 -1.90 -3.22
CA ILE A 84 -20.71 -1.19 -3.44
C ILE A 84 -20.16 -1.42 -4.84
N LEU A 85 -19.34 -0.48 -5.31
CA LEU A 85 -18.60 -0.58 -6.56
C LEU A 85 -17.11 -0.76 -6.23
N VAL A 86 -16.53 -1.86 -6.67
CA VAL A 86 -15.09 -2.15 -6.57
C VAL A 86 -14.42 -1.81 -7.88
N LEU A 87 -13.39 -0.97 -7.85
CA LEU A 87 -12.61 -0.64 -9.03
C LEU A 87 -11.45 -1.63 -9.18
N GLU A 88 -11.54 -2.52 -10.15
CA GLU A 88 -10.53 -3.56 -10.35
C GLU A 88 -9.22 -2.96 -10.85
N SER A 89 -8.12 -3.23 -10.14
CA SER A 89 -6.74 -2.87 -10.53
C SER A 89 -5.74 -3.97 -10.18
N GLY A 90 -6.22 -5.07 -9.61
CA GLY A 90 -5.44 -6.24 -9.24
C GLY A 90 -6.04 -7.03 -8.08
N ARG A 91 -5.21 -7.92 -7.53
CA ARG A 91 -5.64 -8.88 -6.49
C ARG A 91 -6.18 -8.21 -5.22
N PHE A 92 -5.58 -7.09 -4.80
CA PHE A 92 -5.98 -6.45 -3.53
C PHE A 92 -7.31 -5.73 -3.68
N ALA A 93 -7.59 -5.13 -4.83
CA ALA A 93 -8.89 -4.54 -5.11
C ALA A 93 -10.01 -5.60 -5.07
N LEU A 94 -9.83 -6.72 -5.75
CA LEU A 94 -10.79 -7.83 -5.75
C LEU A 94 -10.93 -8.47 -4.36
N GLY A 95 -9.80 -8.68 -3.63
CA GLY A 95 -9.82 -9.25 -2.29
C GLY A 95 -10.58 -8.40 -1.27
N TRP A 96 -10.55 -7.08 -1.41
CA TRP A 96 -11.36 -6.20 -0.57
C TRP A 96 -12.85 -6.32 -0.90
N GLY A 97 -13.21 -6.44 -2.17
CA GLY A 97 -14.57 -6.77 -2.61
C GLY A 97 -15.06 -8.11 -2.08
N ASP A 98 -14.24 -9.16 -2.17
CA ASP A 98 -14.56 -10.49 -1.64
C ASP A 98 -14.84 -10.46 -0.13
N MET A 99 -14.07 -9.67 0.62
CA MET A 99 -14.32 -9.46 2.05
C MET A 99 -15.68 -8.81 2.28
N ALA A 100 -16.02 -7.77 1.53
CA ALA A 100 -17.32 -7.11 1.62
C ALA A 100 -18.48 -8.08 1.31
N ALA A 101 -18.33 -8.91 0.29
CA ALA A 101 -19.33 -9.93 -0.06
C ALA A 101 -19.55 -10.94 1.09
N LYS A 102 -18.48 -11.37 1.76
CA LYS A 102 -18.57 -12.27 2.94
C LYS A 102 -19.26 -11.62 4.14
N LEU A 103 -19.22 -10.30 4.24
CA LEU A 103 -19.95 -9.54 5.26
C LEU A 103 -21.44 -9.34 4.90
N GLY A 104 -21.88 -9.81 3.73
CA GLY A 104 -23.27 -9.70 3.26
C GLY A 104 -23.56 -8.40 2.52
N VAL A 105 -22.52 -7.76 1.96
CA VAL A 105 -22.63 -6.58 1.09
C VAL A 105 -22.70 -7.05 -0.37
N GLU A 106 -23.53 -6.43 -1.18
CA GLU A 106 -23.62 -6.71 -2.61
C GLU A 106 -22.49 -5.99 -3.35
N VAL A 107 -21.65 -6.75 -4.03
CA VAL A 107 -20.45 -6.23 -4.70
C VAL A 107 -20.66 -6.23 -6.21
N GLU A 108 -20.47 -5.07 -6.82
CA GLU A 108 -20.28 -4.97 -8.26
C GLU A 108 -18.84 -4.59 -8.55
N VAL A 109 -18.21 -5.27 -9.48
CA VAL A 109 -16.84 -4.98 -9.94
C VAL A 109 -16.91 -4.19 -11.23
N LEU A 110 -16.33 -2.99 -11.23
CA LEU A 110 -15.99 -2.30 -12.47
C LEU A 110 -14.73 -2.95 -13.02
N ALA A 111 -14.92 -3.80 -14.02
CA ALA A 111 -13.84 -4.56 -14.62
C ALA A 111 -12.74 -3.65 -15.14
N GLY A 112 -11.51 -3.97 -14.77
CA GLY A 112 -10.28 -3.28 -15.15
C GLY A 112 -9.46 -4.07 -16.17
N ASP A 113 -8.28 -3.56 -16.43
CA ASP A 113 -7.21 -4.25 -17.16
C ASP A 113 -6.08 -4.53 -16.16
N ALA A 114 -5.69 -5.79 -15.99
CA ALA A 114 -4.63 -6.19 -15.07
C ALA A 114 -3.26 -5.52 -15.34
N ARG A 115 -3.11 -4.84 -16.48
CA ARG A 115 -1.90 -4.13 -16.92
C ARG A 115 -2.05 -2.60 -17.00
N ARG A 116 -3.22 -2.06 -16.59
CA ARG A 116 -3.56 -0.63 -16.69
C ARG A 116 -4.22 -0.12 -15.39
N ALA A 117 -4.13 1.18 -15.18
CA ALA A 117 -4.86 1.84 -14.11
C ALA A 117 -6.37 1.97 -14.42
N VAL A 118 -7.14 2.14 -13.36
CA VAL A 118 -8.58 2.44 -13.46
C VAL A 118 -8.78 3.73 -14.26
N ARG A 119 -9.72 3.71 -15.20
CA ARG A 119 -10.07 4.89 -15.99
C ARG A 119 -11.14 5.74 -15.28
N PRO A 120 -10.84 6.99 -14.89
CA PRO A 120 -11.80 7.85 -14.18
C PRO A 120 -13.13 8.04 -14.95
N ALA A 121 -13.07 8.20 -16.28
CA ALA A 121 -14.26 8.32 -17.11
C ALA A 121 -15.19 7.09 -17.04
N ALA A 122 -14.63 5.88 -16.88
CA ALA A 122 -15.44 4.68 -16.70
C ALA A 122 -16.14 4.65 -15.34
N VAL A 123 -15.49 5.17 -14.30
CA VAL A 123 -16.07 5.34 -12.96
C VAL A 123 -17.25 6.32 -13.03
N GLU A 124 -17.05 7.49 -13.61
CA GLU A 124 -18.11 8.51 -13.78
C GLU A 124 -19.30 7.94 -14.54
N ALA A 125 -19.06 7.30 -15.68
CA ALA A 125 -20.12 6.72 -16.51
C ALA A 125 -20.91 5.64 -15.75
N ARG A 126 -20.22 4.78 -14.97
CA ARG A 126 -20.86 3.73 -14.17
C ARG A 126 -21.73 4.32 -13.06
N LEU A 127 -21.25 5.34 -12.35
CA LEU A 127 -21.99 6.01 -11.28
C LEU A 127 -23.19 6.79 -11.82
N ARG A 128 -23.05 7.51 -12.92
CA ARG A 128 -24.19 8.18 -13.60
C ARG A 128 -25.27 7.17 -14.05
N ARG A 129 -24.86 5.99 -14.50
CA ARG A 129 -25.80 4.90 -14.83
C ARG A 129 -26.52 4.41 -13.59
N ASP A 130 -25.83 4.24 -12.46
CA ASP A 130 -26.42 3.81 -11.20
C ASP A 130 -27.50 4.79 -10.72
N LEU A 131 -27.23 6.09 -10.78
CA LEU A 131 -28.23 7.12 -10.45
C LEU A 131 -29.52 7.01 -11.24
N LYS A 132 -29.43 6.60 -12.50
CA LYS A 132 -30.60 6.46 -13.40
C LYS A 132 -31.39 5.18 -13.18
N THR A 133 -30.72 4.08 -12.81
CA THR A 133 -31.31 2.73 -12.87
C THR A 133 -31.54 2.09 -11.50
N ALA A 134 -30.80 2.46 -10.46
CA ALA A 134 -30.81 1.72 -9.19
C ALA A 134 -31.90 2.18 -8.21
N GLY A 135 -32.55 3.32 -8.44
CA GLY A 135 -33.57 3.86 -7.53
C GLY A 135 -33.04 4.04 -6.11
N LYS A 136 -33.63 3.36 -5.13
CA LYS A 136 -33.19 3.39 -3.72
C LYS A 136 -31.99 2.49 -3.45
N ARG A 137 -31.61 1.58 -4.36
CA ARG A 137 -30.52 0.60 -4.20
C ARG A 137 -29.21 1.09 -4.84
N ARG A 138 -28.90 2.37 -4.69
CA ARG A 138 -27.65 2.98 -5.20
C ARG A 138 -26.43 2.45 -4.47
N PHE A 139 -25.26 2.54 -5.09
CA PHE A 139 -24.01 2.25 -4.43
C PHE A 139 -23.81 3.12 -3.18
N LYS A 140 -23.46 2.49 -2.07
CA LYS A 140 -23.11 3.18 -0.83
C LYS A 140 -21.64 3.57 -0.77
N ALA A 141 -20.79 2.83 -1.45
CA ALA A 141 -19.36 3.13 -1.51
C ALA A 141 -18.74 2.72 -2.84
N VAL A 142 -17.66 3.42 -3.19
CA VAL A 142 -16.70 3.08 -4.24
C VAL A 142 -15.38 2.72 -3.56
N LEU A 143 -14.87 1.52 -3.80
CA LEU A 143 -13.64 1.00 -3.22
C LEU A 143 -12.50 1.08 -4.24
N VAL A 144 -11.40 1.71 -3.85
CA VAL A 144 -10.21 1.91 -4.69
C VAL A 144 -8.95 1.53 -3.92
N VAL A 145 -8.07 0.77 -4.53
CA VAL A 145 -6.69 0.55 -4.04
C VAL A 145 -5.76 1.50 -4.77
N GLN A 146 -5.07 2.40 -4.07
CA GLN A 146 -4.18 3.36 -4.73
C GLN A 146 -3.05 2.65 -5.47
N ILE A 147 -2.37 1.73 -4.80
CA ILE A 147 -1.33 0.88 -5.41
C ILE A 147 -1.69 -0.58 -5.17
N ASP A 148 -2.12 -1.28 -6.21
CA ASP A 148 -2.23 -2.73 -6.12
C ASP A 148 -0.84 -3.35 -6.31
N THR A 149 -0.25 -3.83 -5.22
CA THR A 149 1.12 -4.36 -5.25
C THR A 149 1.24 -5.70 -5.96
N ALA A 150 0.14 -6.36 -6.32
CA ALA A 150 0.20 -7.53 -7.18
C ALA A 150 0.51 -7.13 -8.62
N SER A 151 -0.20 -6.15 -9.16
CA SER A 151 0.00 -5.65 -10.53
C SER A 151 1.14 -4.63 -10.64
N GLY A 152 1.42 -3.85 -9.59
CA GLY A 152 2.37 -2.73 -9.62
C GLY A 152 1.77 -1.44 -10.18
N VAL A 153 0.45 -1.37 -10.32
CA VAL A 153 -0.26 -0.20 -10.83
C VAL A 153 -0.42 0.87 -9.75
N VAL A 154 -0.41 2.13 -10.16
CA VAL A 154 -0.91 3.25 -9.36
C VAL A 154 -2.17 3.83 -9.99
N ASN A 155 -3.24 3.96 -9.21
CA ASN A 155 -4.48 4.61 -9.60
C ASN A 155 -4.44 6.10 -9.22
N ASP A 156 -4.86 6.96 -10.14
CA ASP A 156 -4.96 8.41 -9.92
C ASP A 156 -6.20 8.73 -9.06
N LEU A 157 -5.97 8.81 -7.74
CA LEU A 157 -7.04 9.06 -6.77
C LEU A 157 -7.67 10.44 -6.95
N ALA A 158 -6.89 11.45 -7.32
CA ALA A 158 -7.40 12.80 -7.56
C ALA A 158 -8.37 12.82 -8.75
N ALA A 159 -8.00 12.19 -9.86
CA ALA A 159 -8.86 12.09 -11.04
C ALA A 159 -10.10 11.22 -10.78
N ILE A 160 -9.97 10.12 -10.02
CA ILE A 160 -11.11 9.29 -9.63
C ILE A 160 -12.04 10.07 -8.70
N GLY A 161 -11.53 10.80 -7.71
CA GLY A 161 -12.34 11.66 -6.83
C GLY A 161 -13.14 12.69 -7.62
N LYS A 162 -12.52 13.40 -8.58
CA LYS A 162 -13.20 14.32 -9.49
C LYS A 162 -14.27 13.63 -10.33
N ALA A 163 -14.03 12.40 -10.79
CA ALA A 163 -15.01 11.64 -11.57
C ALA A 163 -16.23 11.22 -10.72
N ILE A 164 -16.00 10.85 -9.44
CA ILE A 164 -17.10 10.57 -8.49
C ILE A 164 -17.91 11.85 -8.26
N GLU A 165 -17.27 12.97 -7.98
CA GLU A 165 -17.92 14.27 -7.79
C GLU A 165 -18.72 14.69 -9.04
N ALA A 166 -18.10 14.65 -10.22
CA ALA A 166 -18.73 15.01 -11.49
C ALA A 166 -19.93 14.11 -11.84
N SER A 167 -19.96 12.88 -11.35
CA SER A 167 -21.10 11.98 -11.52
C SER A 167 -22.35 12.44 -10.77
N GLY A 168 -22.20 13.26 -9.72
CA GLY A 168 -23.26 13.66 -8.79
C GLY A 168 -23.71 12.54 -7.85
N HIS A 169 -22.95 11.43 -7.76
CA HIS A 169 -23.28 10.28 -6.92
C HIS A 169 -22.85 10.50 -5.46
N ASP A 170 -23.68 10.07 -4.51
CA ASP A 170 -23.47 10.24 -3.07
C ASP A 170 -22.68 9.09 -2.39
N ALA A 171 -22.20 8.10 -3.16
CA ALA A 171 -21.36 7.02 -2.64
C ALA A 171 -20.14 7.53 -1.89
N LEU A 172 -19.77 6.83 -0.80
CA LEU A 172 -18.54 7.10 -0.09
C LEU A 172 -17.35 6.71 -0.95
N TYR A 173 -16.33 7.56 -0.98
CA TYR A 173 -15.05 7.26 -1.62
C TYR A 173 -14.10 6.63 -0.60
N MET A 174 -13.85 5.32 -0.70
CA MET A 174 -13.03 4.55 0.22
C MET A 174 -11.73 4.10 -0.45
N VAL A 175 -10.62 4.35 0.19
CA VAL A 175 -9.29 4.15 -0.41
C VAL A 175 -8.39 3.28 0.46
N ASP A 176 -7.84 2.24 -0.13
CA ASP A 176 -6.68 1.52 0.41
C ASP A 176 -5.39 2.22 -0.01
N ALA A 177 -4.71 2.84 0.96
CA ALA A 177 -3.40 3.47 0.83
C ALA A 177 -2.30 2.65 1.52
N VAL A 178 -2.52 1.34 1.74
CA VAL A 178 -1.57 0.48 2.46
C VAL A 178 -0.18 0.52 1.83
N ALA A 179 -0.09 0.50 0.51
CA ALA A 179 1.20 0.46 -0.20
C ALA A 179 1.70 1.83 -0.69
N SER A 180 0.97 2.91 -0.42
CA SER A 180 1.29 4.25 -0.93
C SER A 180 1.55 5.28 0.17
N LEU A 181 0.88 5.16 1.32
CA LEU A 181 1.01 6.13 2.42
C LEU A 181 2.47 6.22 2.88
N ALA A 182 2.97 7.44 3.04
CA ALA A 182 4.37 7.75 3.33
C ALA A 182 5.38 7.34 2.23
N CYS A 183 4.93 6.97 1.03
CA CYS A 183 5.80 6.66 -0.11
C CYS A 183 5.51 7.55 -1.32
N MET A 184 4.25 7.98 -1.46
CA MET A 184 3.75 8.81 -2.55
C MET A 184 2.81 9.89 -2.00
N PRO A 185 2.54 10.96 -2.75
CA PRO A 185 1.56 11.97 -2.36
C PRO A 185 0.20 11.36 -2.02
N PHE A 186 -0.39 11.83 -0.93
CA PHE A 186 -1.72 11.44 -0.48
C PHE A 186 -2.42 12.64 0.17
N GLU A 187 -3.60 13.01 -0.34
CA GLU A 187 -4.35 14.20 0.10
C GLU A 187 -5.81 13.80 0.33
N MET A 188 -6.09 13.18 1.51
CA MET A 188 -7.41 12.62 1.79
C MET A 188 -8.54 13.64 1.59
N ASP A 189 -8.45 14.77 2.27
CA ASP A 189 -9.48 15.80 2.20
C ASP A 189 -9.48 16.49 0.83
N GLY A 190 -8.30 16.75 0.26
CA GLY A 190 -8.13 17.40 -1.03
C GLY A 190 -8.66 16.59 -2.23
N TRP A 191 -8.70 15.27 -2.10
CA TRP A 191 -9.22 14.38 -3.16
C TRP A 191 -10.62 13.86 -2.88
N GLY A 192 -11.30 14.37 -1.84
CA GLY A 192 -12.68 14.00 -1.50
C GLY A 192 -12.82 12.57 -0.96
N ILE A 193 -11.76 12.00 -0.38
CA ILE A 193 -11.78 10.65 0.17
C ILE A 193 -12.50 10.66 1.52
N ASP A 194 -13.47 9.78 1.69
CA ASP A 194 -14.27 9.66 2.92
C ASP A 194 -13.65 8.72 3.96
N VAL A 195 -13.05 7.63 3.49
CA VAL A 195 -12.33 6.66 4.33
C VAL A 195 -11.02 6.31 3.66
N ALA A 196 -9.92 6.43 4.39
CA ALA A 196 -8.61 5.95 3.96
C ALA A 196 -8.04 4.99 4.98
N MET A 197 -7.27 4.01 4.52
CA MET A 197 -6.61 3.06 5.42
C MET A 197 -5.18 2.78 5.03
N SER A 198 -4.37 2.36 6.01
CA SER A 198 -3.00 1.93 5.81
C SER A 198 -2.57 0.87 6.83
N GLY A 199 -1.35 0.35 6.66
CA GLY A 199 -0.72 -0.62 7.55
C GLY A 199 0.69 -0.22 7.91
N SER A 200 1.17 -0.69 9.05
CA SER A 200 2.46 -0.30 9.64
C SER A 200 3.69 -0.80 8.86
N GLN A 201 3.59 -1.95 8.21
CA GLN A 201 4.72 -2.69 7.62
C GLN A 201 5.08 -2.28 6.18
N LYS A 202 4.68 -1.10 5.74
CA LYS A 202 4.90 -0.55 4.39
C LYS A 202 5.72 0.74 4.49
N GLY A 203 5.21 1.85 3.97
CA GLY A 203 5.88 3.14 4.04
C GLY A 203 6.15 3.66 5.46
N LEU A 204 5.40 3.17 6.45
CA LEU A 204 5.64 3.52 7.86
C LEU A 204 6.74 2.70 8.54
N MET A 205 7.43 1.81 7.85
CA MET A 205 8.70 1.19 8.23
C MET A 205 8.70 0.47 9.59
N THR A 206 7.55 0.03 10.11
CA THR A 206 7.41 -0.68 11.38
C THR A 206 7.01 -2.14 11.16
N PRO A 207 7.12 -3.03 12.15
CA PRO A 207 6.64 -4.40 12.00
C PRO A 207 5.15 -4.46 11.64
N PRO A 208 4.68 -5.54 10.98
CA PRO A 208 3.26 -5.81 10.87
C PRO A 208 2.64 -5.95 12.26
N GLY A 209 1.41 -5.48 12.43
CA GLY A 209 0.68 -5.57 13.70
C GLY A 209 -0.15 -4.33 14.04
N LEU A 210 0.09 -3.21 13.34
CA LEU A 210 -0.78 -2.04 13.41
C LEU A 210 -1.40 -1.74 12.06
N SER A 211 -2.65 -1.32 12.07
CA SER A 211 -3.32 -0.72 10.93
C SER A 211 -4.08 0.54 11.32
N PHE A 212 -4.34 1.37 10.34
CA PHE A 212 -4.82 2.73 10.55
C PHE A 212 -6.01 3.02 9.64
N ILE A 213 -6.99 3.74 10.18
CA ILE A 213 -8.10 4.30 9.42
C ILE A 213 -8.17 5.79 9.67
N ALA A 214 -8.38 6.55 8.62
CA ALA A 214 -8.82 7.93 8.67
C ALA A 214 -10.26 8.02 8.12
N ALA A 215 -11.14 8.70 8.86
CA ALA A 215 -12.56 8.81 8.55
C ALA A 215 -13.01 10.27 8.51
N GLY A 216 -13.48 10.71 7.34
CA GLY A 216 -14.03 12.03 7.09
C GLY A 216 -15.46 12.22 7.63
N LYS A 217 -15.99 13.42 7.46
CA LYS A 217 -17.32 13.79 7.98
C LYS A 217 -18.45 12.91 7.41
N ARG A 218 -18.43 12.61 6.10
CA ARG A 218 -19.46 11.79 5.46
C ARG A 218 -19.44 10.34 5.94
N ALA A 219 -18.24 9.75 6.06
CA ALA A 219 -18.06 8.41 6.61
C ALA A 219 -18.55 8.31 8.06
N ARG A 220 -18.27 9.31 8.89
CA ARG A 220 -18.76 9.38 10.27
C ARG A 220 -20.28 9.58 10.37
N ALA A 221 -20.90 10.22 9.37
CA ALA A 221 -22.34 10.29 9.28
C ALA A 221 -22.95 8.92 8.91
N ALA A 222 -22.35 8.21 7.95
CA ALA A 222 -22.75 6.85 7.57
C ALA A 222 -22.60 5.86 8.73
N HIS A 223 -21.51 5.97 9.51
CA HIS A 223 -21.26 5.15 10.69
C HIS A 223 -22.44 5.09 11.68
N LYS A 224 -23.20 6.18 11.84
CA LYS A 224 -24.36 6.21 12.77
C LYS A 224 -25.46 5.23 12.38
N HIS A 225 -25.53 4.86 11.11
CA HIS A 225 -26.59 4.03 10.52
C HIS A 225 -26.09 2.66 10.06
N ALA A 226 -24.78 2.41 10.10
CA ALA A 226 -24.20 1.12 9.73
C ALA A 226 -24.58 0.02 10.70
N ASP A 227 -25.04 -1.14 10.20
CA ASP A 227 -25.45 -2.28 11.04
C ASP A 227 -24.42 -3.41 11.07
N LEU A 228 -23.35 -3.32 10.27
CA LEU A 228 -22.24 -4.30 10.29
C LEU A 228 -21.24 -4.05 11.42
N ARG A 229 -21.42 -3.02 12.24
CA ARG A 229 -20.51 -2.68 13.33
C ARG A 229 -20.31 -3.85 14.30
N THR A 230 -19.06 -4.10 14.61
CA THR A 230 -18.68 -5.10 15.63
C THR A 230 -17.87 -4.44 16.74
N PRO A 231 -17.93 -4.94 17.98
CA PRO A 231 -17.31 -4.28 19.14
C PRO A 231 -15.83 -3.96 18.96
N TYR A 232 -15.06 -4.83 18.28
CA TYR A 232 -13.63 -4.63 18.08
C TYR A 232 -13.31 -3.52 17.08
N TRP A 233 -14.11 -3.34 16.01
CA TRP A 233 -13.87 -2.36 14.96
C TRP A 233 -14.58 -1.02 15.16
N ASP A 234 -15.57 -0.94 16.04
CA ASP A 234 -16.50 0.20 16.21
C ASP A 234 -15.77 1.51 16.55
N TRP A 235 -15.91 2.52 15.69
CA TRP A 235 -15.33 3.84 15.90
C TRP A 235 -15.88 4.54 17.15
N THR A 236 -17.19 4.43 17.42
CA THR A 236 -17.81 5.04 18.60
C THR A 236 -17.21 4.48 19.90
N ALA A 237 -17.03 3.16 19.98
CA ALA A 237 -16.41 2.53 21.13
C ALA A 237 -14.96 3.01 21.35
N ARG A 238 -14.21 3.25 20.24
CA ARG A 238 -12.82 3.72 20.30
C ARG A 238 -12.67 5.22 20.59
N GLU A 239 -13.73 6.01 20.47
CA GLU A 239 -13.77 7.43 20.85
C GLU A 239 -14.03 7.66 22.34
N GLY A 240 -14.15 6.61 23.15
CA GLY A 240 -14.36 6.69 24.58
C GLY A 240 -13.25 7.44 25.33
N LYS A 241 -13.57 7.89 26.56
CA LYS A 241 -12.67 8.73 27.36
C LYS A 241 -11.50 7.96 27.97
N ILE A 242 -11.63 6.65 28.16
CA ILE A 242 -10.64 5.80 28.80
C ILE A 242 -9.65 5.31 27.75
N HIS A 243 -8.36 5.40 28.04
CA HIS A 243 -7.28 5.13 27.06
C HIS A 243 -7.40 3.76 26.40
N TYR A 244 -7.63 2.69 27.15
CA TYR A 244 -7.72 1.33 26.59
C TYR A 244 -8.84 1.17 25.54
N GLN A 245 -9.89 2.01 25.61
CA GLN A 245 -10.98 1.98 24.63
C GLN A 245 -10.49 2.29 23.21
N LYS A 246 -9.46 3.11 23.08
CA LYS A 246 -8.84 3.44 21.77
C LYS A 246 -8.28 2.21 21.05
N TYR A 247 -7.99 1.14 21.79
CA TYR A 247 -7.43 -0.13 21.30
C TYR A 247 -8.39 -1.31 21.42
N ALA A 248 -9.60 -1.09 21.96
CA ALA A 248 -10.55 -2.14 22.34
C ALA A 248 -9.92 -3.17 23.31
N GLY A 249 -9.03 -2.73 24.19
CA GLY A 249 -8.31 -3.56 25.15
C GLY A 249 -6.89 -3.08 25.40
N THR A 250 -5.96 -4.03 25.60
CA THR A 250 -4.55 -3.75 25.87
C THR A 250 -3.87 -3.07 24.68
N ALA A 251 -3.25 -1.94 24.91
CA ALA A 251 -2.49 -1.22 23.90
C ALA A 251 -1.19 -1.98 23.53
N PRO A 252 -0.80 -2.03 22.25
CA PRO A 252 0.43 -2.70 21.80
C PRO A 252 1.65 -1.78 21.92
N GLU A 253 2.06 -1.45 23.16
CA GLU A 253 3.01 -0.38 23.46
C GLU A 253 4.33 -0.46 22.69
N HIS A 254 4.89 -1.64 22.51
CA HIS A 254 6.15 -1.81 21.76
C HIS A 254 6.01 -1.41 20.30
N LEU A 255 4.91 -1.82 19.66
CA LEU A 255 4.62 -1.39 18.27
C LEU A 255 4.36 0.11 18.18
N MET A 256 3.74 0.69 19.20
CA MET A 256 3.50 2.14 19.28
C MET A 256 4.79 2.94 19.44
N PHE A 257 5.74 2.45 20.24
CA PHE A 257 7.07 3.07 20.33
C PHE A 257 7.81 3.03 18.99
N GLY A 258 7.78 1.88 18.31
CA GLY A 258 8.34 1.76 16.96
C GLY A 258 7.69 2.72 15.97
N LEU A 259 6.35 2.82 16.00
CA LEU A 259 5.62 3.75 15.15
C LEU A 259 5.95 5.22 15.45
N GLY A 260 6.08 5.57 16.74
CA GLY A 260 6.52 6.91 17.16
C GLY A 260 7.88 7.29 16.57
N GLN A 261 8.85 6.38 16.68
CA GLN A 261 10.17 6.56 16.08
C GLN A 261 10.12 6.68 14.56
N ALA A 262 9.30 5.87 13.89
CA ALA A 262 9.11 5.96 12.44
C ALA A 262 8.54 7.33 12.03
N PHE A 263 7.57 7.87 12.76
CA PHE A 263 7.05 9.21 12.50
C PHE A 263 8.10 10.32 12.72
N GLU A 264 8.95 10.19 13.73
CA GLU A 264 10.08 11.12 13.94
C GLU A 264 11.03 11.11 12.73
N MET A 265 11.38 9.93 12.22
CA MET A 265 12.23 9.79 11.02
C MET A 265 11.54 10.38 9.77
N ILE A 266 10.24 10.10 9.57
CA ILE A 266 9.46 10.65 8.45
C ILE A 266 9.39 12.17 8.51
N ARG A 267 9.25 12.77 9.72
CA ARG A 267 9.27 14.22 9.90
C ARG A 267 10.64 14.82 9.64
N ALA A 268 11.70 14.15 10.08
CA ALA A 268 13.07 14.60 9.89
C ALA A 268 13.47 14.62 8.41
N GLU A 269 13.09 13.60 7.62
CA GLU A 269 13.33 13.56 6.17
C GLU A 269 12.39 14.54 5.43
N GLY A 270 11.13 14.66 5.88
CA GLY A 270 10.06 15.40 5.22
C GLY A 270 9.40 14.63 4.10
N LEU A 271 8.05 14.72 4.01
CA LEU A 271 7.26 13.92 3.06
C LEU A 271 7.66 14.16 1.60
N ASP A 272 7.94 15.41 1.20
CA ASP A 272 8.30 15.71 -0.18
C ASP A 272 9.64 15.07 -0.58
N ASN A 273 10.62 15.04 0.35
CA ASN A 273 11.90 14.36 0.14
C ASN A 273 11.69 12.82 0.07
N ILE A 274 10.84 12.27 0.93
CA ILE A 274 10.48 10.86 0.89
C ILE A 274 9.85 10.50 -0.46
N PHE A 275 8.90 11.28 -0.95
CA PHE A 275 8.25 11.05 -2.25
C PHE A 275 9.26 11.15 -3.39
N ARG A 276 10.15 12.16 -3.35
CA ARG A 276 11.24 12.31 -4.32
C ARG A 276 12.16 11.09 -4.31
N ARG A 277 12.61 10.64 -3.13
CA ARG A 277 13.48 9.47 -2.97
C ARG A 277 12.84 8.20 -3.55
N HIS A 278 11.57 7.91 -3.22
CA HIS A 278 10.86 6.77 -3.75
C HIS A 278 10.76 6.81 -5.28
N ARG A 279 10.41 7.98 -5.85
CA ARG A 279 10.32 8.15 -7.30
C ARG A 279 11.67 7.94 -7.99
N LEU A 280 12.77 8.48 -7.44
CA LEU A 280 14.11 8.31 -8.00
C LEU A 280 14.55 6.84 -7.99
N LEU A 281 14.32 6.14 -6.87
CA LEU A 281 14.65 4.73 -6.73
C LEU A 281 13.76 3.83 -7.62
N ALA A 282 12.48 4.15 -7.73
CA ALA A 282 11.57 3.48 -8.65
C ALA A 282 12.02 3.61 -10.10
N GLU A 283 12.43 4.80 -10.49
CA GLU A 283 12.91 5.03 -11.86
C GLU A 283 14.25 4.31 -12.12
N ALA A 284 15.16 4.25 -11.15
CA ALA A 284 16.37 3.44 -11.26
C ALA A 284 16.04 1.95 -11.54
N VAL A 285 15.07 1.39 -10.81
CA VAL A 285 14.58 0.01 -11.06
C VAL A 285 13.98 -0.11 -12.47
N ARG A 286 13.17 0.85 -12.89
CA ARG A 286 12.54 0.84 -14.22
C ARG A 286 13.57 0.92 -15.33
N ARG A 287 14.65 1.71 -15.17
CA ARG A 287 15.77 1.79 -16.15
C ARG A 287 16.46 0.45 -16.29
N ALA A 288 16.77 -0.22 -15.20
CA ALA A 288 17.37 -1.56 -15.23
C ALA A 288 16.46 -2.57 -15.95
N VAL A 289 15.19 -2.66 -15.54
CA VAL A 289 14.20 -3.57 -16.14
C VAL A 289 14.01 -3.28 -17.63
N ALA A 290 13.97 -2.01 -18.04
CA ALA A 290 13.84 -1.62 -19.46
C ALA A 290 15.03 -2.09 -20.32
N VAL A 291 16.25 -2.10 -19.77
CA VAL A 291 17.41 -2.67 -20.45
C VAL A 291 17.31 -4.18 -20.55
N TRP A 292 17.04 -4.88 -19.44
CA TRP A 292 16.91 -6.34 -19.43
C TRP A 292 15.81 -6.85 -20.35
N ALA A 293 14.67 -6.14 -20.40
CA ALA A 293 13.51 -6.47 -21.23
C ALA A 293 13.83 -6.53 -22.75
N ARG A 294 14.88 -5.86 -23.20
CA ARG A 294 15.32 -5.95 -24.61
C ARG A 294 15.78 -7.35 -25.03
N GLY A 295 16.10 -8.23 -24.06
CA GLY A 295 16.36 -9.63 -24.29
C GLY A 295 15.11 -10.50 -24.44
N LYS A 296 13.90 -9.92 -24.29
CA LYS A 296 12.58 -10.56 -24.49
C LYS A 296 12.25 -11.72 -23.54
N ALA A 297 13.02 -11.97 -22.46
CA ALA A 297 12.68 -12.96 -21.45
C ALA A 297 11.80 -12.41 -20.35
N LEU A 298 11.65 -11.11 -20.26
CA LEU A 298 10.86 -10.42 -19.23
C LEU A 298 10.31 -9.08 -19.77
N GLU A 299 9.26 -8.58 -19.15
CA GLU A 299 8.67 -7.29 -19.45
C GLU A 299 8.01 -6.64 -18.22
N PHE A 300 7.67 -5.37 -18.30
CA PHE A 300 6.83 -4.73 -17.29
C PHE A 300 5.41 -5.29 -17.30
N ASN A 301 4.84 -5.56 -16.13
CA ASN A 301 3.41 -5.82 -16.08
C ASN A 301 2.61 -4.58 -16.49
N ILE A 302 2.88 -3.43 -15.89
CA ILE A 302 2.18 -2.18 -16.24
C ILE A 302 2.79 -1.57 -17.50
N THR A 303 1.99 -1.50 -18.56
CA THR A 303 2.44 -1.09 -19.88
C THR A 303 2.64 0.42 -19.99
N ALA A 304 1.74 1.23 -19.41
CA ALA A 304 1.85 2.69 -19.42
C ALA A 304 2.82 3.19 -18.34
N PRO A 305 3.93 3.87 -18.69
CA PRO A 305 4.92 4.33 -17.72
C PRO A 305 4.36 5.21 -16.61
N ALA A 306 3.40 6.09 -16.91
CA ALA A 306 2.78 6.99 -15.95
C ALA A 306 1.87 6.27 -14.92
N GLU A 307 1.49 5.02 -15.19
CA GLU A 307 0.65 4.21 -14.30
C GLU A 307 1.48 3.25 -13.43
N ARG A 308 2.82 3.28 -13.52
CA ARG A 308 3.73 2.47 -12.71
C ARG A 308 3.93 3.08 -11.34
N SER A 309 3.79 2.27 -10.32
CA SER A 309 3.91 2.67 -8.92
C SER A 309 5.34 3.06 -8.54
N ASP A 310 5.50 4.03 -7.63
CA ASP A 310 6.80 4.39 -7.04
C ASP A 310 7.18 3.52 -5.84
N THR A 311 6.45 2.44 -5.57
CA THR A 311 6.72 1.56 -4.41
C THR A 311 7.08 0.14 -4.78
N VAL A 312 6.63 -0.34 -5.94
CA VAL A 312 6.89 -1.69 -6.44
C VAL A 312 6.88 -1.73 -7.95
N THR A 313 7.80 -2.48 -8.52
CA THR A 313 7.84 -2.82 -9.95
C THR A 313 7.55 -4.30 -10.13
N THR A 314 6.44 -4.62 -10.79
CA THR A 314 6.07 -6.00 -11.14
C THR A 314 6.59 -6.31 -12.54
N VAL A 315 7.39 -7.37 -12.63
CA VAL A 315 8.05 -7.84 -13.85
C VAL A 315 7.47 -9.20 -14.22
N LEU A 316 6.90 -9.29 -15.41
CA LEU A 316 6.42 -10.54 -15.98
C LEU A 316 7.57 -11.28 -16.67
N MET A 317 7.60 -12.59 -16.52
CA MET A 317 8.40 -13.45 -17.39
C MET A 317 7.68 -13.69 -18.71
N ALA A 318 8.43 -13.82 -19.79
CA ALA A 318 7.87 -14.20 -21.09
C ALA A 318 7.13 -15.54 -20.99
N GLU A 319 6.18 -15.76 -21.88
CA GLU A 319 5.37 -16.97 -21.93
C GLU A 319 6.23 -18.25 -21.87
N GLY A 320 5.78 -19.24 -21.10
CA GLY A 320 6.48 -20.49 -20.86
C GLY A 320 7.67 -20.41 -19.90
N ARG A 321 7.99 -19.23 -19.33
CA ARG A 321 9.07 -19.07 -18.34
C ARG A 321 8.54 -18.90 -16.93
N ASP A 322 9.29 -19.48 -15.99
CA ASP A 322 8.98 -19.44 -14.55
C ASP A 322 9.89 -18.44 -13.83
N ALA A 323 9.30 -17.59 -12.99
CA ALA A 323 10.02 -16.62 -12.17
C ALA A 323 10.65 -17.24 -10.90
N ARG A 324 10.24 -18.43 -10.50
CA ARG A 324 10.70 -19.08 -9.26
C ARG A 324 12.22 -19.31 -9.24
N PRO A 325 12.85 -19.89 -10.28
CA PRO A 325 14.29 -20.11 -10.28
C PRO A 325 15.11 -18.82 -10.10
N LEU A 326 14.66 -17.69 -10.70
CA LEU A 326 15.32 -16.40 -10.54
C LEU A 326 15.23 -15.91 -9.08
N ARG A 327 14.04 -15.98 -8.49
CA ARG A 327 13.81 -15.57 -7.10
C ARG A 327 14.60 -16.44 -6.13
N ASP A 328 14.62 -17.76 -6.36
CA ASP A 328 15.34 -18.73 -5.55
C ASP A 328 16.86 -18.49 -5.62
N TYR A 329 17.38 -18.17 -6.80
CA TYR A 329 18.79 -17.78 -6.95
C TYR A 329 19.10 -16.53 -6.13
N CYS A 330 18.32 -15.45 -6.29
CA CYS A 330 18.53 -14.20 -5.56
C CYS A 330 18.53 -14.43 -4.04
N ASN A 331 17.59 -15.21 -3.52
CA ASN A 331 17.50 -15.51 -2.10
C ASN A 331 18.60 -16.48 -1.64
N THR A 332 18.64 -17.69 -2.22
CA THR A 332 19.49 -18.78 -1.68
C THR A 332 20.97 -18.59 -1.96
N LYS A 333 21.35 -17.89 -3.02
CA LYS A 333 22.76 -17.66 -3.39
C LYS A 333 23.29 -16.31 -2.94
N CYS A 334 22.43 -15.28 -2.83
CA CYS A 334 22.86 -13.91 -2.59
C CYS A 334 22.17 -13.20 -1.41
N GLY A 335 21.14 -13.78 -0.80
CA GLY A 335 20.45 -13.18 0.36
C GLY A 335 19.52 -11.98 0.02
N VAL A 336 19.06 -11.88 -1.23
CA VAL A 336 18.08 -10.87 -1.65
C VAL A 336 16.73 -11.54 -1.89
N VAL A 337 15.73 -11.17 -1.12
CA VAL A 337 14.37 -11.73 -1.22
C VAL A 337 13.51 -10.86 -2.11
N LEU A 338 13.14 -11.36 -3.30
CA LEU A 338 12.23 -10.70 -4.23
C LEU A 338 10.77 -11.12 -3.97
N GLY A 339 9.83 -10.21 -4.23
CA GLY A 339 8.41 -10.52 -4.16
C GLY A 339 8.00 -11.56 -5.22
N GLN A 340 7.12 -12.49 -4.84
CA GLN A 340 6.52 -13.43 -5.79
C GLN A 340 5.34 -12.81 -6.53
N GLY A 341 5.03 -13.28 -7.74
CA GLY A 341 3.76 -13.00 -8.39
C GLY A 341 2.59 -13.50 -7.54
N LEU A 342 1.48 -12.79 -7.54
CA LEU A 342 0.28 -13.13 -6.76
C LEU A 342 -0.90 -13.44 -7.68
N GLY A 343 -1.81 -14.31 -7.22
CA GLY A 343 -2.98 -14.72 -7.99
C GLY A 343 -2.57 -15.35 -9.33
N GLU A 344 -3.13 -14.90 -10.43
CA GLU A 344 -2.85 -15.37 -11.78
C GLU A 344 -1.41 -15.17 -12.26
N MET A 345 -0.68 -14.26 -11.61
CA MET A 345 0.74 -14.01 -11.87
C MET A 345 1.68 -14.93 -11.06
N SER A 346 1.13 -15.86 -10.26
CA SER A 346 1.94 -16.82 -9.51
C SER A 346 2.81 -17.66 -10.44
N GLY A 347 4.13 -17.71 -10.18
CA GLY A 347 5.10 -18.34 -11.05
C GLY A 347 5.46 -17.55 -12.31
N LYS A 348 4.59 -16.65 -12.79
CA LYS A 348 4.78 -15.89 -14.02
C LYS A 348 5.48 -14.54 -13.81
N ALA A 349 5.56 -14.06 -12.57
CA ALA A 349 6.12 -12.74 -12.24
C ALA A 349 6.98 -12.77 -11.00
N PHE A 350 7.88 -11.80 -10.91
CA PHE A 350 8.52 -11.38 -9.67
C PHE A 350 8.34 -9.89 -9.47
N ARG A 351 8.50 -9.44 -8.22
CA ARG A 351 8.31 -8.04 -7.86
C ARG A 351 9.54 -7.50 -7.15
N ILE A 352 9.98 -6.32 -7.56
CA ILE A 352 11.06 -5.56 -6.93
C ILE A 352 10.41 -4.42 -6.17
N ALA A 353 10.44 -4.47 -4.85
CA ALA A 353 9.98 -3.36 -4.01
C ALA A 353 11.08 -2.33 -3.82
N HIS A 354 10.65 -1.07 -3.80
CA HIS A 354 11.49 0.09 -3.54
C HIS A 354 10.74 1.07 -2.62
N MET A 355 10.08 0.53 -1.57
CA MET A 355 9.26 1.27 -0.60
C MET A 355 9.84 1.21 0.81
N GLY A 356 9.50 2.21 1.63
CA GLY A 356 9.87 2.30 3.03
C GLY A 356 11.31 2.77 3.23
N HIS A 357 12.02 2.12 4.16
CA HIS A 357 13.41 2.48 4.48
C HIS A 357 14.37 1.85 3.49
N VAL A 358 14.49 2.46 2.31
CA VAL A 358 15.37 2.02 1.22
C VAL A 358 16.16 3.20 0.66
N ASN A 359 17.37 2.92 0.19
CA ASN A 359 18.28 3.90 -0.39
C ASN A 359 18.97 3.36 -1.66
N ALA A 360 19.82 4.17 -2.29
CA ALA A 360 20.51 3.80 -3.52
C ALA A 360 21.35 2.52 -3.40
N PRO A 361 22.23 2.30 -2.37
CA PRO A 361 22.97 1.05 -2.22
C PRO A 361 22.08 -0.20 -2.16
N MET A 362 20.95 -0.12 -1.45
CA MET A 362 20.01 -1.23 -1.32
C MET A 362 19.36 -1.60 -2.66
N VAL A 363 18.94 -0.60 -3.42
CA VAL A 363 18.33 -0.79 -4.74
C VAL A 363 19.36 -1.28 -5.74
N LEU A 364 20.53 -0.65 -5.82
CA LEU A 364 21.60 -1.06 -6.74
C LEU A 364 22.10 -2.47 -6.44
N GLY A 365 22.26 -2.84 -5.16
CA GLY A 365 22.59 -4.20 -4.74
C GLY A 365 21.52 -5.21 -5.19
N THR A 366 20.25 -4.89 -5.02
CA THR A 366 19.14 -5.73 -5.51
C THR A 366 19.20 -5.92 -7.02
N LEU A 367 19.40 -4.84 -7.78
CA LEU A 367 19.49 -4.90 -9.24
C LEU A 367 20.71 -5.70 -9.70
N GLY A 368 21.86 -5.54 -9.02
CA GLY A 368 23.06 -6.33 -9.27
C GLY A 368 22.82 -7.83 -9.09
N VAL A 369 22.15 -8.21 -8.01
CA VAL A 369 21.81 -9.62 -7.75
C VAL A 369 20.82 -10.16 -8.79
N VAL A 370 19.84 -9.39 -9.20
CA VAL A 370 18.90 -9.78 -10.29
C VAL A 370 19.64 -9.99 -11.59
N GLU A 371 20.56 -9.09 -12.00
CA GLU A 371 21.34 -9.23 -13.22
C GLU A 371 22.29 -10.45 -13.14
N CYS A 372 22.89 -10.73 -12.00
CA CYS A 372 23.65 -11.98 -11.74
C CYS A 372 22.76 -13.23 -11.93
N ALA A 373 21.53 -13.21 -11.41
CA ALA A 373 20.61 -14.33 -11.56
C ALA A 373 20.19 -14.55 -13.02
N LEU A 374 19.89 -13.45 -13.76
CA LEU A 374 19.57 -13.51 -15.18
C LEU A 374 20.73 -14.17 -15.99
N ALA A 375 21.96 -13.78 -15.69
CA ALA A 375 23.15 -14.34 -16.34
C ALA A 375 23.39 -15.81 -15.96
N ALA A 376 23.35 -16.14 -14.68
CA ALA A 376 23.62 -17.48 -14.16
C ALA A 376 22.60 -18.51 -14.64
N LEU A 377 21.34 -18.12 -14.83
CA LEU A 377 20.26 -18.97 -15.31
C LEU A 377 20.13 -18.98 -16.83
N GLY A 378 21.02 -18.30 -17.57
CA GLY A 378 20.96 -18.21 -19.03
C GLY A 378 19.68 -17.55 -19.56
N LEU A 379 19.03 -16.70 -18.76
CA LEU A 379 17.82 -16.00 -19.18
C LEU A 379 18.19 -14.88 -20.18
N PRO A 380 17.61 -14.87 -21.38
CA PRO A 380 17.91 -13.86 -22.37
C PRO A 380 17.61 -12.45 -21.86
N HIS A 381 18.63 -11.63 -21.69
CA HIS A 381 18.52 -10.24 -21.28
C HIS A 381 19.62 -9.40 -21.90
N ARG A 382 19.38 -8.11 -22.09
CA ARG A 382 20.47 -7.19 -22.44
C ARG A 382 21.22 -6.80 -21.16
N LYS A 383 22.54 -6.98 -21.17
CA LYS A 383 23.42 -6.56 -20.06
C LYS A 383 23.43 -5.04 -19.90
N GLY A 384 23.77 -4.57 -18.71
CA GLY A 384 23.94 -3.14 -18.42
C GLY A 384 22.70 -2.50 -17.78
N GLY A 385 21.78 -3.29 -17.24
CA GLY A 385 20.64 -2.76 -16.50
C GLY A 385 21.06 -2.03 -15.23
N VAL A 386 22.01 -2.59 -14.50
CA VAL A 386 22.60 -1.94 -13.30
C VAL A 386 23.29 -0.63 -13.68
N GLN A 387 24.05 -0.61 -14.78
CA GLN A 387 24.71 0.62 -15.25
C GLN A 387 23.68 1.70 -15.58
N ALA A 388 22.58 1.35 -16.24
CA ALA A 388 21.51 2.31 -16.53
C ALA A 388 20.86 2.91 -15.27
N ALA A 389 20.77 2.15 -14.19
CA ALA A 389 20.33 2.64 -12.89
C ALA A 389 21.35 3.57 -12.22
N ILE A 390 22.64 3.23 -12.31
CA ILE A 390 23.74 4.08 -11.81
C ILE A 390 23.78 5.41 -12.57
N ASP A 391 23.75 5.39 -13.90
CA ASP A 391 23.76 6.58 -14.73
C ASP A 391 22.58 7.51 -14.40
N TRP A 392 21.40 6.93 -14.20
CA TRP A 392 20.21 7.67 -13.79
C TRP A 392 20.39 8.34 -12.42
N LEU A 393 20.77 7.58 -11.39
CA LEU A 393 20.92 8.11 -10.05
C LEU A 393 22.05 9.16 -9.98
N GLY A 394 23.18 8.91 -10.67
CA GLY A 394 24.28 9.86 -10.74
C GLY A 394 23.91 11.20 -11.36
N ALA A 395 22.95 11.19 -12.31
CA ALA A 395 22.44 12.41 -12.93
C ALA A 395 21.41 13.17 -12.06
N GLN A 396 20.88 12.57 -10.97
CA GLN A 396 19.83 13.14 -10.13
C GLN A 396 20.32 13.57 -8.75
N VAL A 397 21.48 13.09 -8.33
CA VAL A 397 22.09 13.44 -7.02
C VAL A 397 23.12 14.54 -7.29
N GLU A 398 22.92 15.66 -6.65
CA GLU A 398 23.88 16.78 -6.71
C GLU A 398 25.20 16.39 -6.03
N PRO A 399 26.36 16.83 -6.57
CA PRO A 399 27.67 16.52 -6.00
C PRO A 399 27.84 17.01 -4.57
#